data_f0a5375088cb94f78794b118ec20f8ea
#
_entry.id   f0a5375088cb94f78794b118ec20f8ea
#
_cell.length_a   1.000
_cell.length_b   1.000
_cell.length_c   1.000
_cell.angle_alpha   90.00
_cell.angle_beta   90.00
_cell.angle_gamma   90.00
#
_symmetry.space_group_name_H-M   'P 1'
#
loop_
_entity.id
_entity.type
_entity.pdbx_description
1 polymer ?
#
loop_
_entity_poly.entity_id
_entity_poly.type
_entity_poly.pdbx_seq_one_letter_code
_entity_poly.pdbx_strand_id
1 'polypeptide(L)'
;MLNLPLIYKALGTLLQIEAMLMAVCFGMGFWFKESSHLAFGLPTLIAFVIGALLLFFGRHAENRMGRRDGFLIVSLTWIVFSVIGMLPFLIGGYQPRVAAAFFETMSGFTTTGATAFQNVDILPRSILLWRCMTHWIGGMGIVFFTIAVLPNIGGGEIKLFSAEATGLKIGKLHPRISTTARWMWSLYLLLTVTCMVAYFLGGMGLFDAICHGLSTIGTGGFSTHTDSIAWFHSERLQWIVTIFMFLASINCTLLYLFFIKRRVKEVLHDDELRCFLAIFFAVAFAIMGILMYADHMDFMTALRSAFFNTASLQSTTGFSDEDFMNWHPTIWLILSFISIIGACAGSTSGGLKCIRVLMVWRLTKAEFKKMLHPHAVLPVRINNNTITSQTARTVFVFFVVYFILIMLSTFVMVAMGLSLLDSFGLAISSFSNIGPSIGHLIGPLGSWDVLNDTTLWINSFLMLAGRLEVFSLLLPLTPAFWRDE
;
A
#
# COMPACT_ATOMS: atom_id res chain seq x y z
N MET A 1 8.02 10.22 -29.26
CA MET A 1 6.60 9.83 -29.48
C MET A 1 6.18 8.72 -28.53
N LEU A 2 4.91 8.71 -28.07
CA LEU A 2 4.34 7.65 -27.25
C LEU A 2 4.03 6.39 -28.08
N ASN A 3 4.31 5.20 -27.52
CA ASN A 3 4.00 3.93 -28.15
C ASN A 3 2.62 3.43 -27.71
N LEU A 4 1.54 4.03 -28.27
CA LEU A 4 0.14 3.69 -27.93
C LEU A 4 -0.17 2.19 -28.08
N PRO A 5 0.25 1.49 -29.18
CA PRO A 5 0.01 0.05 -29.28
C PRO A 5 0.60 -0.75 -28.14
N LEU A 6 1.77 -0.36 -27.61
CA LEU A 6 2.39 -1.01 -26.46
C LEU A 6 1.59 -0.77 -25.17
N ILE A 7 1.07 0.45 -24.98
CA ILE A 7 0.20 0.78 -23.85
C ILE A 7 -1.07 -0.07 -23.90
N TYR A 8 -1.72 -0.19 -25.05
CA TYR A 8 -2.90 -1.04 -25.24
C TYR A 8 -2.61 -2.51 -24.94
N LYS A 9 -1.47 -3.03 -25.42
CA LYS A 9 -1.05 -4.40 -25.15
C LYS A 9 -0.83 -4.65 -23.66
N ALA A 10 -0.18 -3.72 -22.95
CA ALA A 10 0.08 -3.82 -21.53
C ALA A 10 -1.23 -3.79 -20.72
N LEU A 11 -2.08 -2.78 -20.95
CA LEU A 11 -3.38 -2.65 -20.27
C LEU A 11 -4.30 -3.84 -20.59
N GLY A 12 -4.35 -4.28 -21.84
CA GLY A 12 -5.16 -5.42 -22.23
C GLY A 12 -4.74 -6.71 -21.52
N THR A 13 -3.43 -6.96 -21.41
CA THR A 13 -2.91 -8.11 -20.66
C THR A 13 -3.27 -8.05 -19.18
N LEU A 14 -3.15 -6.88 -18.58
CA LEU A 14 -3.48 -6.65 -17.17
C LEU A 14 -4.97 -6.85 -16.90
N LEU A 15 -5.85 -6.36 -17.78
CA LEU A 15 -7.29 -6.59 -17.67
C LEU A 15 -7.69 -8.07 -17.82
N GLN A 16 -6.97 -8.87 -18.63
CA GLN A 16 -7.19 -10.31 -18.67
C GLN A 16 -6.88 -10.97 -17.33
N ILE A 17 -5.84 -10.50 -16.65
CA ILE A 17 -5.48 -10.98 -15.30
C ILE A 17 -6.59 -10.60 -14.30
N GLU A 18 -7.06 -9.36 -14.33
CA GLU A 18 -8.16 -8.91 -13.48
C GLU A 18 -9.45 -9.71 -13.71
N ALA A 19 -9.80 -9.96 -14.99
CA ALA A 19 -10.94 -10.80 -15.36
C ALA A 19 -10.80 -12.22 -14.79
N MET A 20 -9.60 -12.82 -14.84
CA MET A 20 -9.34 -14.14 -14.27
C MET A 20 -9.55 -14.16 -12.74
N LEU A 21 -9.13 -13.12 -12.05
CA LEU A 21 -9.29 -13.01 -10.60
C LEU A 21 -10.76 -12.79 -10.20
N MET A 22 -11.50 -11.97 -10.97
CA MET A 22 -12.96 -11.85 -10.81
C MET A 22 -13.68 -13.17 -11.07
N ALA A 23 -13.20 -13.96 -12.03
CA ALA A 23 -13.75 -15.30 -12.30
C ALA A 23 -13.56 -16.25 -11.11
N VAL A 24 -12.50 -16.12 -10.32
CA VAL A 24 -12.34 -16.87 -9.06
C VAL A 24 -13.42 -16.48 -8.07
N CYS A 25 -13.70 -15.18 -7.90
CA CYS A 25 -14.77 -14.71 -7.02
C CYS A 25 -16.16 -15.14 -7.52
N PHE A 26 -16.37 -15.14 -8.84
CA PHE A 26 -17.56 -15.70 -9.46
C PHE A 26 -17.77 -17.18 -9.11
N GLY A 27 -16.73 -18.01 -9.22
CA GLY A 27 -16.75 -19.41 -8.82
C GLY A 27 -17.04 -19.60 -7.32
N MET A 28 -16.49 -18.75 -6.46
CA MET A 28 -16.79 -18.74 -5.03
C MET A 28 -18.26 -18.43 -4.75
N GLY A 29 -18.87 -17.47 -5.46
CA GLY A 29 -20.30 -17.16 -5.34
C GLY A 29 -21.18 -18.39 -5.65
N PHE A 30 -20.83 -19.18 -6.64
CA PHE A 30 -21.49 -20.45 -6.92
C PHE A 30 -21.30 -21.49 -5.81
N TRP A 31 -20.07 -21.64 -5.33
CA TRP A 31 -19.75 -22.61 -4.27
C TRP A 31 -20.55 -22.35 -2.99
N PHE A 32 -20.68 -21.08 -2.60
CA PHE A 32 -21.44 -20.69 -1.41
C PHE A 32 -22.94 -20.47 -1.69
N LYS A 33 -23.42 -20.70 -2.92
CA LYS A 33 -24.81 -20.48 -3.34
C LYS A 33 -25.31 -19.06 -3.07
N GLU A 34 -24.44 -18.08 -3.28
CA GLU A 34 -24.77 -16.68 -3.10
C GLU A 34 -25.49 -16.11 -4.32
N SER A 35 -26.36 -15.14 -4.14
CA SER A 35 -26.98 -14.39 -5.24
C SER A 35 -26.00 -13.45 -5.97
N SER A 36 -24.80 -13.30 -5.45
CA SER A 36 -23.72 -12.43 -5.96
C SER A 36 -23.07 -12.91 -7.27
N HIS A 37 -23.47 -14.07 -7.81
CA HIS A 37 -22.88 -14.58 -9.07
C HIS A 37 -23.08 -13.61 -10.25
N LEU A 38 -24.22 -12.91 -10.34
CA LEU A 38 -24.44 -11.89 -11.38
C LEU A 38 -23.54 -10.66 -11.16
N ALA A 39 -23.24 -10.32 -9.91
CA ALA A 39 -22.36 -9.21 -9.57
C ALA A 39 -20.94 -9.39 -10.12
N PHE A 40 -20.46 -10.62 -10.25
CA PHE A 40 -19.15 -10.92 -10.83
C PHE A 40 -19.20 -11.35 -12.29
N GLY A 41 -20.26 -12.03 -12.73
CA GLY A 41 -20.35 -12.58 -14.08
C GLY A 41 -20.24 -11.51 -15.18
N LEU A 42 -21.03 -10.45 -15.06
CA LEU A 42 -21.02 -9.35 -16.02
C LEU A 42 -19.71 -8.54 -15.99
N PRO A 43 -19.17 -8.11 -14.83
CA PRO A 43 -17.87 -7.43 -14.77
C PRO A 43 -16.71 -8.27 -15.32
N THR A 44 -16.68 -9.57 -15.04
CA THR A 44 -15.68 -10.49 -15.62
C THR A 44 -15.72 -10.48 -17.13
N LEU A 45 -16.92 -10.56 -17.71
CA LEU A 45 -17.11 -10.52 -19.16
C LEU A 45 -16.68 -9.15 -19.74
N ILE A 46 -17.05 -8.05 -19.08
CA ILE A 46 -16.67 -6.69 -19.49
C ILE A 46 -15.14 -6.55 -19.49
N ALA A 47 -14.46 -6.95 -18.39
CA ALA A 47 -13.01 -6.92 -18.27
C ALA A 47 -12.33 -7.76 -19.35
N PHE A 48 -12.85 -8.97 -19.61
CA PHE A 48 -12.33 -9.86 -20.63
C PHE A 48 -12.47 -9.26 -22.03
N VAL A 49 -13.65 -8.76 -22.39
CA VAL A 49 -13.91 -8.18 -23.72
C VAL A 49 -13.07 -6.94 -23.95
N ILE A 50 -13.04 -6.00 -22.99
CA ILE A 50 -12.21 -4.79 -23.11
C ILE A 50 -10.73 -5.17 -23.20
N GLY A 51 -10.27 -6.11 -22.37
CA GLY A 51 -8.90 -6.62 -22.41
C GLY A 51 -8.55 -7.25 -23.75
N ALA A 52 -9.43 -8.07 -24.33
CA ALA A 52 -9.26 -8.68 -25.65
C ALA A 52 -9.19 -7.62 -26.78
N LEU A 53 -10.06 -6.61 -26.75
CA LEU A 53 -10.05 -5.50 -27.69
C LEU A 53 -8.74 -4.72 -27.62
N LEU A 54 -8.27 -4.40 -26.43
CA LEU A 54 -6.98 -3.69 -26.23
C LEU A 54 -5.80 -4.54 -26.72
N LEU A 55 -5.81 -5.86 -26.49
CA LEU A 55 -4.80 -6.77 -27.04
C LEU A 55 -4.85 -6.83 -28.57
N PHE A 56 -6.03 -6.80 -29.15
CA PHE A 56 -6.18 -6.78 -30.62
C PHE A 56 -5.61 -5.50 -31.23
N PHE A 57 -5.89 -4.34 -30.65
CA PHE A 57 -5.31 -3.06 -31.10
C PHE A 57 -3.79 -2.97 -30.79
N GLY A 58 -3.32 -3.62 -29.74
CA GLY A 58 -1.92 -3.70 -29.35
C GLY A 58 -1.08 -4.78 -30.05
N ARG A 59 -1.67 -5.60 -30.95
CA ARG A 59 -0.99 -6.78 -31.55
C ARG A 59 0.27 -6.46 -32.36
N HIS A 60 0.34 -5.27 -32.94
CA HIS A 60 1.47 -4.81 -33.76
C HIS A 60 2.44 -3.91 -32.97
N ALA A 61 2.38 -3.92 -31.64
CA ALA A 61 3.23 -3.11 -30.80
C ALA A 61 4.71 -3.49 -30.96
N GLU A 62 5.55 -2.50 -31.26
CA GLU A 62 6.99 -2.67 -31.13
C GLU A 62 7.36 -2.80 -29.65
N ASN A 63 8.22 -3.77 -29.30
CA ASN A 63 8.66 -4.01 -27.92
C ASN A 63 9.71 -2.97 -27.45
N ARG A 64 9.59 -1.71 -27.89
CA ARG A 64 10.45 -0.60 -27.46
C ARG A 64 9.68 0.32 -26.55
N MET A 65 9.92 0.21 -25.24
CA MET A 65 9.28 1.04 -24.23
C MET A 65 10.11 2.28 -23.92
N GLY A 66 9.50 3.47 -24.04
CA GLY A 66 10.05 4.73 -23.56
C GLY A 66 9.82 4.94 -22.06
N ARG A 67 10.48 5.93 -21.46
CA ARG A 67 10.19 6.31 -20.04
C ARG A 67 8.77 6.85 -19.88
N ARG A 68 8.29 7.64 -20.86
CA ARG A 68 6.94 8.20 -20.87
C ARG A 68 5.87 7.11 -20.93
N ASP A 69 6.09 6.07 -21.78
CA ASP A 69 5.17 4.93 -21.86
C ASP A 69 5.04 4.21 -20.52
N GLY A 70 6.16 4.01 -19.80
CA GLY A 70 6.18 3.37 -18.50
C GLY A 70 5.34 4.13 -17.45
N PHE A 71 5.48 5.45 -17.36
CA PHE A 71 4.68 6.27 -16.44
C PHE A 71 3.19 6.23 -16.77
N LEU A 72 2.82 6.30 -18.06
CA LEU A 72 1.42 6.20 -18.48
C LEU A 72 0.82 4.82 -18.22
N ILE A 73 1.54 3.74 -18.54
CA ILE A 73 1.07 2.38 -18.28
C ILE A 73 0.79 2.22 -16.77
N VAL A 74 1.73 2.62 -15.93
CA VAL A 74 1.57 2.48 -14.48
C VAL A 74 0.37 3.28 -14.00
N SER A 75 0.28 4.58 -14.28
CA SER A 75 -0.81 5.42 -13.78
C SER A 75 -2.18 4.99 -14.31
N LEU A 76 -2.29 4.65 -15.61
CA LEU A 76 -3.54 4.21 -16.21
C LEU A 76 -3.99 2.84 -15.68
N THR A 77 -3.05 1.94 -15.40
CA THR A 77 -3.39 0.61 -14.86
C THR A 77 -4.16 0.72 -13.55
N TRP A 78 -3.70 1.53 -12.61
CA TRP A 78 -4.36 1.70 -11.31
C TRP A 78 -5.77 2.27 -11.46
N ILE A 79 -5.94 3.26 -12.36
CA ILE A 79 -7.25 3.87 -12.63
C ILE A 79 -8.18 2.86 -13.29
N VAL A 80 -7.72 2.18 -14.34
CA VAL A 80 -8.53 1.20 -15.11
C VAL A 80 -8.94 0.03 -14.22
N PHE A 81 -8.02 -0.52 -13.41
CA PHE A 81 -8.34 -1.56 -12.45
C PHE A 81 -9.39 -1.11 -11.44
N SER A 82 -9.27 0.12 -10.92
CA SER A 82 -10.27 0.62 -9.97
C SER A 82 -11.63 0.84 -10.61
N VAL A 83 -11.68 1.26 -11.88
CA VAL A 83 -12.94 1.43 -12.63
C VAL A 83 -13.61 0.09 -12.93
N ILE A 84 -12.84 -0.91 -13.35
CA ILE A 84 -13.39 -2.24 -13.64
C ILE A 84 -13.69 -2.99 -12.33
N GLY A 85 -12.79 -2.89 -11.36
CA GLY A 85 -12.90 -3.56 -10.05
C GLY A 85 -14.07 -3.07 -9.19
N MET A 86 -14.60 -1.85 -9.42
CA MET A 86 -15.79 -1.36 -8.71
C MET A 86 -17.11 -1.95 -9.23
N LEU A 87 -17.12 -2.49 -10.46
CA LEU A 87 -18.34 -2.97 -11.10
C LEU A 87 -19.08 -4.07 -10.30
N PRO A 88 -18.40 -5.03 -9.63
CA PRO A 88 -19.08 -5.98 -8.76
C PRO A 88 -19.87 -5.32 -7.63
N PHE A 89 -19.40 -4.22 -7.06
CA PHE A 89 -20.08 -3.49 -5.99
C PHE A 89 -21.32 -2.78 -6.51
N LEU A 90 -21.22 -2.13 -7.69
CA LEU A 90 -22.33 -1.41 -8.32
C LEU A 90 -23.39 -2.35 -8.87
N ILE A 91 -23.01 -3.35 -9.67
CA ILE A 91 -23.93 -4.27 -10.32
C ILE A 91 -24.61 -5.18 -9.29
N GLY A 92 -23.89 -5.57 -8.24
CA GLY A 92 -24.45 -6.34 -7.14
C GLY A 92 -25.35 -5.51 -6.22
N GLY A 93 -25.39 -4.18 -6.37
CA GLY A 93 -26.20 -3.28 -5.53
C GLY A 93 -25.66 -3.14 -4.09
N TYR A 94 -24.41 -3.58 -3.83
CA TYR A 94 -23.81 -3.51 -2.50
C TYR A 94 -23.33 -2.10 -2.14
N GLN A 95 -22.89 -1.33 -3.14
CA GLN A 95 -22.55 0.08 -2.99
C GLN A 95 -23.10 0.87 -4.19
N PRO A 96 -24.24 1.55 -4.04
CA PRO A 96 -24.91 2.23 -5.17
C PRO A 96 -24.23 3.56 -5.57
N ARG A 97 -23.44 4.17 -4.67
CA ARG A 97 -22.72 5.41 -4.93
C ARG A 97 -21.46 5.13 -5.73
N VAL A 98 -21.35 5.69 -6.95
CA VAL A 98 -20.19 5.49 -7.83
C VAL A 98 -18.89 5.95 -7.17
N ALA A 99 -18.92 7.10 -6.48
CA ALA A 99 -17.74 7.62 -5.77
C ALA A 99 -17.29 6.66 -4.66
N ALA A 100 -18.23 6.09 -3.90
CA ALA A 100 -17.93 5.15 -2.82
C ALA A 100 -17.45 3.79 -3.35
N ALA A 101 -18.04 3.28 -4.44
CA ALA A 101 -17.59 2.04 -5.08
C ALA A 101 -16.18 2.19 -5.70
N PHE A 102 -15.89 3.32 -6.33
CA PHE A 102 -14.54 3.63 -6.84
C PHE A 102 -13.54 3.79 -5.71
N PHE A 103 -13.91 4.51 -4.65
CA PHE A 103 -13.10 4.68 -3.45
C PHE A 103 -12.72 3.35 -2.82
N GLU A 104 -13.70 2.43 -2.63
CA GLU A 104 -13.47 1.10 -2.08
C GLU A 104 -12.45 0.31 -2.92
N THR A 105 -12.60 0.35 -4.24
CA THR A 105 -11.70 -0.38 -5.14
C THR A 105 -10.32 0.27 -5.21
N MET A 106 -10.27 1.61 -5.26
CA MET A 106 -9.01 2.34 -5.21
C MET A 106 -8.28 2.06 -3.90
N SER A 107 -9.00 2.10 -2.76
CA SER A 107 -8.49 1.71 -1.45
C SER A 107 -7.98 0.27 -1.45
N GLY A 108 -8.70 -0.64 -2.11
CA GLY A 108 -8.29 -2.03 -2.29
C GLY A 108 -6.97 -2.15 -3.03
N PHE A 109 -6.89 -1.69 -4.26
CA PHE A 109 -5.69 -1.83 -5.07
C PHE A 109 -4.50 -1.04 -4.52
N THR A 110 -4.70 0.17 -3.99
CA THR A 110 -3.62 0.95 -3.37
C THR A 110 -3.22 0.44 -1.98
N THR A 111 -3.84 -0.64 -1.51
CA THR A 111 -3.61 -1.24 -0.19
C THR A 111 -3.78 -0.26 0.96
N THR A 112 -4.77 0.63 0.85
CA THR A 112 -5.07 1.62 1.88
C THR A 112 -5.92 1.04 3.00
N GLY A 113 -6.95 0.22 2.68
CA GLY A 113 -7.81 -0.40 3.68
C GLY A 113 -8.93 0.46 4.24
N ALA A 114 -9.08 1.71 3.77
CA ALA A 114 -10.23 2.55 4.08
C ALA A 114 -11.48 1.98 3.40
N THR A 115 -12.56 1.75 4.15
CA THR A 115 -13.79 1.15 3.63
C THR A 115 -14.94 2.14 3.56
N ALA A 116 -15.66 2.12 2.43
CA ALA A 116 -16.90 2.85 2.21
C ALA A 116 -18.14 1.96 2.41
N PHE A 117 -18.03 0.81 3.06
CA PHE A 117 -19.15 0.01 3.52
C PHE A 117 -19.44 0.31 4.99
N GLN A 118 -20.70 0.55 5.35
CA GLN A 118 -21.11 0.80 6.74
C GLN A 118 -21.04 -0.48 7.57
N ASN A 119 -21.44 -1.60 6.99
CA ASN A 119 -21.41 -2.91 7.63
C ASN A 119 -20.84 -3.95 6.66
N VAL A 120 -19.67 -4.46 6.98
CA VAL A 120 -18.96 -5.44 6.18
C VAL A 120 -19.50 -6.87 6.41
N ASP A 121 -20.05 -7.14 7.60
CA ASP A 121 -20.50 -8.48 8.02
C ASP A 121 -21.68 -9.01 7.19
N ILE A 122 -22.45 -8.10 6.58
CA ILE A 122 -23.60 -8.48 5.73
C ILE A 122 -23.22 -8.78 4.28
N LEU A 123 -21.95 -8.52 3.88
CA LEU A 123 -21.51 -8.72 2.51
C LEU A 123 -21.32 -10.21 2.19
N PRO A 124 -21.63 -10.64 0.96
CA PRO A 124 -21.34 -12.00 0.49
C PRO A 124 -19.82 -12.30 0.57
N ARG A 125 -19.49 -13.56 0.82
CA ARG A 125 -18.09 -14.03 0.88
C ARG A 125 -17.30 -13.77 -0.41
N SER A 126 -17.96 -13.85 -1.56
CA SER A 126 -17.35 -13.53 -2.86
C SER A 126 -16.91 -12.05 -2.92
N ILE A 127 -17.70 -11.12 -2.39
CA ILE A 127 -17.37 -9.69 -2.29
C ILE A 127 -16.24 -9.46 -1.27
N LEU A 128 -16.29 -10.11 -0.11
CA LEU A 128 -15.23 -10.05 0.90
C LEU A 128 -13.89 -10.57 0.36
N LEU A 129 -13.94 -11.70 -0.37
CA LEU A 129 -12.74 -12.23 -1.02
C LEU A 129 -12.18 -11.25 -2.05
N TRP A 130 -13.05 -10.64 -2.89
CA TRP A 130 -12.62 -9.66 -3.89
C TRP A 130 -11.88 -8.48 -3.25
N ARG A 131 -12.42 -7.91 -2.18
CA ARG A 131 -11.78 -6.84 -1.41
C ARG A 131 -10.36 -7.25 -0.98
N CYS A 132 -10.20 -8.42 -0.35
CA CYS A 132 -8.90 -8.90 0.11
C CYS A 132 -7.95 -9.26 -1.05
N MET A 133 -8.46 -9.75 -2.17
CA MET A 133 -7.66 -10.02 -3.38
C MET A 133 -7.12 -8.74 -4.00
N THR A 134 -7.88 -7.64 -4.01
CA THR A 134 -7.37 -6.34 -4.48
C THR A 134 -6.16 -5.89 -3.66
N HIS A 135 -6.17 -6.07 -2.33
CA HIS A 135 -5.00 -5.82 -1.47
C HIS A 135 -3.80 -6.68 -1.84
N TRP A 136 -4.02 -7.97 -2.02
CA TRP A 136 -2.95 -8.91 -2.32
C TRP A 136 -2.24 -8.60 -3.64
N ILE A 137 -3.02 -8.25 -4.67
CA ILE A 137 -2.48 -7.85 -5.98
C ILE A 137 -1.78 -6.48 -5.88
N GLY A 138 -2.43 -5.53 -5.21
CA GLY A 138 -1.91 -4.18 -5.02
C GLY A 138 -0.63 -4.16 -4.19
N GLY A 139 -0.50 -5.03 -3.17
CA GLY A 139 0.65 -5.09 -2.28
C GLY A 139 1.98 -5.33 -2.98
N MET A 140 2.01 -6.26 -3.95
CA MET A 140 3.21 -6.47 -4.76
C MET A 140 3.42 -5.47 -5.89
N GLY A 141 2.42 -4.61 -6.13
CA GLY A 141 2.39 -3.77 -7.32
C GLY A 141 1.93 -4.53 -8.56
N ILE A 142 0.91 -4.00 -9.22
CA ILE A 142 0.26 -4.65 -10.37
C ILE A 142 1.26 -4.89 -11.50
N VAL A 143 2.15 -3.93 -11.74
CA VAL A 143 3.17 -4.01 -12.79
C VAL A 143 4.26 -5.03 -12.44
N PHE A 144 4.61 -5.15 -11.17
CA PHE A 144 5.60 -6.14 -10.71
C PHE A 144 5.08 -7.56 -10.90
N PHE A 145 3.79 -7.78 -10.66
CA PHE A 145 3.10 -9.02 -10.97
C PHE A 145 3.22 -9.37 -12.46
N THR A 146 2.99 -8.39 -13.34
CA THR A 146 3.08 -8.57 -14.78
C THR A 146 4.48 -8.95 -15.23
N ILE A 147 5.52 -8.33 -14.69
CA ILE A 147 6.92 -8.66 -15.01
C ILE A 147 7.27 -10.09 -14.55
N ALA A 148 6.71 -10.56 -13.45
CA ALA A 148 6.96 -11.91 -12.95
C ALA A 148 6.30 -12.98 -13.81
N VAL A 149 5.07 -12.73 -14.27
CA VAL A 149 4.24 -13.68 -15.03
C VAL A 149 4.55 -13.66 -16.53
N LEU A 150 4.87 -12.49 -17.08
CA LEU A 150 5.12 -12.28 -18.52
C LEU A 150 6.56 -11.81 -18.81
N PRO A 151 7.57 -12.70 -18.72
CA PRO A 151 8.97 -12.32 -18.88
C PRO A 151 9.34 -11.83 -20.29
N ASN A 152 8.46 -11.90 -21.28
CA ASN A 152 8.71 -11.62 -22.68
C ASN A 152 8.23 -10.24 -23.16
N ILE A 153 7.86 -9.32 -22.27
CA ILE A 153 7.60 -7.93 -22.65
C ILE A 153 8.96 -7.24 -22.83
N GLY A 154 9.68 -7.59 -23.89
CA GLY A 154 11.04 -7.25 -24.25
C GLY A 154 11.59 -5.92 -23.70
N GLY A 155 12.87 -5.92 -23.26
CA GLY A 155 13.71 -4.72 -22.98
C GLY A 155 13.17 -3.56 -22.15
N GLY A 156 11.85 -3.41 -22.06
CA GLY A 156 11.14 -2.37 -21.31
C GLY A 156 10.97 -2.63 -19.81
N GLU A 157 11.24 -3.88 -19.35
CA GLU A 157 11.08 -4.29 -17.95
C GLU A 157 11.77 -3.35 -16.95
N ILE A 158 12.99 -2.87 -17.30
CA ILE A 158 13.76 -1.96 -16.44
C ILE A 158 13.08 -0.61 -16.29
N LYS A 159 12.44 -0.11 -17.35
CA LYS A 159 11.80 1.22 -17.36
C LYS A 159 10.46 1.16 -16.63
N LEU A 160 9.72 0.07 -16.80
CA LEU A 160 8.45 -0.18 -16.10
C LEU A 160 8.70 -0.37 -14.59
N PHE A 161 9.67 -1.20 -14.23
CA PHE A 161 10.10 -1.38 -12.83
C PHE A 161 10.58 -0.06 -12.19
N SER A 162 11.31 0.77 -12.94
CA SER A 162 11.76 2.07 -12.43
C SER A 162 10.63 3.10 -12.29
N ALA A 163 9.51 2.92 -12.99
CA ALA A 163 8.34 3.80 -12.89
C ALA A 163 7.46 3.45 -11.69
N GLU A 164 7.35 2.18 -11.32
CA GLU A 164 6.59 1.72 -10.15
C GLU A 164 7.44 1.70 -8.88
N ALA A 165 8.70 1.24 -8.98
CA ALA A 165 9.65 1.20 -7.87
C ALA A 165 10.55 2.44 -7.92
N THR A 166 10.03 3.60 -7.55
CA THR A 166 10.82 4.86 -7.47
C THR A 166 11.77 4.89 -6.26
N GLY A 167 11.82 3.79 -5.50
CA GLY A 167 12.76 3.60 -4.40
C GLY A 167 14.22 3.61 -4.86
N LEU A 168 15.12 3.99 -3.95
CA LEU A 168 16.56 3.97 -4.12
C LEU A 168 17.01 2.59 -4.62
N LYS A 169 17.87 2.59 -5.63
CA LYS A 169 18.44 1.36 -6.22
C LYS A 169 19.17 0.55 -5.14
N ILE A 170 18.46 -0.32 -4.46
CA ILE A 170 19.05 -1.36 -3.61
C ILE A 170 19.65 -2.39 -4.57
N GLY A 171 20.86 -2.84 -4.29
CA GLY A 171 21.67 -3.69 -5.17
C GLY A 171 20.87 -4.81 -5.85
N LYS A 172 21.10 -5.00 -7.14
CA LYS A 172 20.42 -6.04 -7.92
C LYS A 172 20.71 -7.42 -7.34
N LEU A 173 19.67 -8.16 -6.93
CA LEU A 173 19.79 -9.55 -6.46
C LEU A 173 20.27 -10.48 -7.58
N HIS A 174 19.88 -10.20 -8.83
CA HIS A 174 20.23 -10.96 -10.02
C HIS A 174 20.45 -10.06 -11.23
N PRO A 175 21.26 -10.50 -12.21
CA PRO A 175 21.50 -9.75 -13.45
C PRO A 175 20.23 -9.49 -14.27
N ARG A 176 19.22 -10.38 -14.18
CA ARG A 176 17.94 -10.27 -14.89
C ARG A 176 16.83 -9.86 -13.93
N ILE A 177 16.08 -8.82 -14.27
CA ILE A 177 14.98 -8.29 -13.46
C ILE A 177 13.85 -9.31 -13.32
N SER A 178 13.51 -10.05 -14.38
CA SER A 178 12.49 -11.10 -14.34
C SER A 178 12.82 -12.23 -13.35
N THR A 179 14.10 -12.54 -13.15
CA THR A 179 14.54 -13.52 -12.13
C THR A 179 14.34 -12.96 -10.71
N THR A 180 14.70 -11.69 -10.49
CA THR A 180 14.47 -11.01 -9.22
C THR A 180 12.98 -10.96 -8.90
N ALA A 181 12.14 -10.57 -9.86
CA ALA A 181 10.70 -10.53 -9.73
C ALA A 181 10.11 -11.89 -9.33
N ARG A 182 10.52 -12.97 -10.00
CA ARG A 182 10.05 -14.34 -9.66
C ARG A 182 10.42 -14.74 -8.23
N TRP A 183 11.62 -14.45 -7.78
CA TRP A 183 12.03 -14.74 -6.40
C TRP A 183 11.24 -13.93 -5.36
N MET A 184 11.00 -12.65 -5.62
CA MET A 184 10.19 -11.81 -4.73
C MET A 184 8.74 -12.30 -4.69
N TRP A 185 8.18 -12.70 -5.84
CA TRP A 185 6.86 -13.33 -5.92
C TRP A 185 6.76 -14.63 -5.14
N SER A 186 7.76 -15.50 -5.27
CA SER A 186 7.79 -16.78 -4.53
C SER A 186 7.84 -16.54 -3.03
N LEU A 187 8.64 -15.56 -2.57
CA LEU A 187 8.70 -15.17 -1.16
C LEU A 187 7.38 -14.59 -0.68
N TYR A 188 6.76 -13.72 -1.47
CA TYR A 188 5.46 -13.12 -1.16
C TYR A 188 4.37 -14.19 -1.01
N LEU A 189 4.31 -15.14 -1.94
CA LEU A 189 3.38 -16.26 -1.87
C LEU A 189 3.66 -17.15 -0.64
N LEU A 190 4.92 -17.45 -0.36
CA LEU A 190 5.31 -18.24 0.82
C LEU A 190 4.87 -17.55 2.11
N LEU A 191 5.12 -16.24 2.24
CA LEU A 191 4.68 -15.47 3.41
C LEU A 191 3.15 -15.44 3.53
N THR A 192 2.43 -15.31 2.40
CA THR A 192 0.97 -15.31 2.38
C THR A 192 0.42 -16.65 2.88
N VAL A 193 0.91 -17.76 2.35
CA VAL A 193 0.46 -19.10 2.78
C VAL A 193 0.81 -19.34 4.25
N THR A 194 2.02 -18.97 4.68
CA THR A 194 2.43 -19.11 6.08
C THR A 194 1.55 -18.28 7.02
N CYS A 195 1.19 -17.05 6.61
CA CYS A 195 0.28 -16.18 7.35
C CYS A 195 -1.13 -16.80 7.47
N MET A 196 -1.69 -17.31 6.37
CA MET A 196 -3.00 -17.98 6.36
C MET A 196 -3.01 -19.19 7.31
N VAL A 197 -1.97 -20.03 7.27
CA VAL A 197 -1.84 -21.18 8.15
C VAL A 197 -1.72 -20.74 9.61
N ALA A 198 -0.93 -19.72 9.90
CA ALA A 198 -0.79 -19.20 11.26
C ALA A 198 -2.10 -18.64 11.81
N TYR A 199 -2.89 -17.95 11.00
CA TYR A 199 -4.20 -17.43 11.38
C TYR A 199 -5.21 -18.56 11.63
N PHE A 200 -5.24 -19.56 10.78
CA PHE A 200 -6.08 -20.74 10.97
C PHE A 200 -5.72 -21.50 12.27
N LEU A 201 -4.43 -21.72 12.51
CA LEU A 201 -3.95 -22.34 13.77
C LEU A 201 -4.16 -21.43 14.99
N GLY A 202 -4.22 -20.12 14.78
CA GLY A 202 -4.55 -19.12 15.80
C GLY A 202 -6.01 -19.11 16.23
N GLY A 203 -6.90 -19.76 15.46
CA GLY A 203 -8.33 -19.90 15.75
C GLY A 203 -9.27 -19.12 14.81
N MET A 204 -8.77 -18.53 13.72
CA MET A 204 -9.63 -17.99 12.67
C MET A 204 -10.30 -19.09 11.86
N GLY A 205 -11.54 -18.84 11.39
CA GLY A 205 -12.17 -19.68 10.38
C GLY A 205 -11.32 -19.73 9.09
N LEU A 206 -11.42 -20.81 8.32
CA LEU A 206 -10.60 -20.98 7.10
C LEU A 206 -10.79 -19.81 6.11
N PHE A 207 -12.03 -19.35 5.91
CA PHE A 207 -12.33 -18.22 5.03
C PHE A 207 -11.69 -16.93 5.53
N ASP A 208 -11.84 -16.64 6.83
CA ASP A 208 -11.26 -15.45 7.44
C ASP A 208 -9.73 -15.48 7.42
N ALA A 209 -9.13 -16.65 7.70
CA ALA A 209 -7.69 -16.84 7.62
C ALA A 209 -7.14 -16.57 6.19
N ILE A 210 -7.86 -16.98 5.14
CA ILE A 210 -7.49 -16.69 3.75
C ILE A 210 -7.59 -15.20 3.48
N CYS A 211 -8.73 -14.58 3.78
CA CYS A 211 -8.97 -13.17 3.51
C CYS A 211 -7.99 -12.25 4.27
N HIS A 212 -7.84 -12.47 5.59
CA HIS A 212 -6.91 -11.69 6.40
C HIS A 212 -5.45 -11.95 6.00
N GLY A 213 -5.08 -13.18 5.62
CA GLY A 213 -3.74 -13.49 5.14
C GLY A 213 -3.38 -12.73 3.86
N LEU A 214 -4.31 -12.63 2.89
CA LEU A 214 -4.16 -11.83 1.67
C LEU A 214 -3.98 -10.35 2.02
N SER A 215 -4.83 -9.83 2.91
CA SER A 215 -4.83 -8.43 3.31
C SER A 215 -3.59 -8.05 4.13
N THR A 216 -3.13 -8.91 5.07
CA THR A 216 -1.97 -8.65 5.92
C THR A 216 -0.68 -8.57 5.12
N ILE A 217 -0.41 -9.56 4.28
CA ILE A 217 0.84 -9.57 3.49
C ILE A 217 0.82 -8.52 2.40
N GLY A 218 -0.37 -8.18 1.87
CA GLY A 218 -0.58 -7.02 1.02
C GLY A 218 -0.40 -5.68 1.75
N THR A 219 -0.33 -5.68 3.09
CA THR A 219 -0.34 -4.47 3.95
C THR A 219 -1.54 -3.57 3.66
N GLY A 220 -2.75 -4.16 3.59
CA GLY A 220 -3.93 -3.44 3.15
C GLY A 220 -4.99 -3.15 4.22
N GLY A 221 -5.21 -4.05 5.20
CA GLY A 221 -6.09 -3.83 6.35
C GLY A 221 -7.58 -4.12 6.14
N PHE A 222 -8.03 -4.54 4.95
CA PHE A 222 -9.42 -5.00 4.81
C PHE A 222 -9.66 -6.27 5.64
N SER A 223 -10.74 -6.26 6.38
CA SER A 223 -11.24 -7.38 7.16
C SER A 223 -12.54 -7.94 6.58
N THR A 224 -12.88 -9.15 6.98
CA THR A 224 -14.19 -9.77 6.75
C THR A 224 -15.22 -9.32 7.76
N HIS A 225 -14.81 -8.57 8.80
CA HIS A 225 -15.66 -8.07 9.88
C HIS A 225 -15.51 -6.56 10.04
N THR A 226 -16.59 -5.90 10.42
CA THR A 226 -16.64 -4.45 10.59
C THR A 226 -15.68 -3.98 11.69
N ASP A 227 -15.59 -4.73 12.80
CA ASP A 227 -14.69 -4.41 13.91
C ASP A 227 -13.23 -4.88 13.68
N SER A 228 -12.86 -5.23 12.45
CA SER A 228 -11.50 -5.63 12.09
C SER A 228 -10.99 -6.81 12.95
N ILE A 229 -9.78 -6.74 13.50
CA ILE A 229 -9.19 -7.80 14.34
C ILE A 229 -9.83 -7.83 15.74
N ALA A 230 -10.42 -6.72 16.20
CA ALA A 230 -11.15 -6.66 17.47
C ALA A 230 -12.27 -7.72 17.56
N TRP A 231 -12.94 -8.02 16.42
CA TRP A 231 -14.02 -9.00 16.35
C TRP A 231 -13.67 -10.39 16.87
N PHE A 232 -12.42 -10.83 16.72
CA PHE A 232 -12.00 -12.17 17.12
C PHE A 232 -11.80 -12.32 18.64
N HIS A 233 -11.73 -11.25 19.40
CA HIS A 233 -11.54 -11.24 20.87
C HIS A 233 -10.42 -12.18 21.35
N SER A 234 -9.32 -12.30 20.58
CA SER A 234 -8.24 -13.26 20.84
C SER A 234 -6.88 -12.58 20.91
N GLU A 235 -6.30 -12.57 22.11
CA GLU A 235 -4.95 -12.04 22.34
C GLU A 235 -3.88 -12.74 21.48
N ARG A 236 -4.03 -14.07 21.32
CA ARG A 236 -3.13 -14.87 20.48
C ARG A 236 -3.15 -14.41 19.04
N LEU A 237 -4.33 -14.15 18.49
CA LEU A 237 -4.47 -13.66 17.12
C LEU A 237 -3.88 -12.26 16.96
N GLN A 238 -4.07 -11.37 17.93
CA GLN A 238 -3.45 -10.03 17.89
C GLN A 238 -1.93 -10.11 17.79
N TRP A 239 -1.27 -11.00 18.56
CA TRP A 239 0.19 -11.21 18.44
C TRP A 239 0.61 -11.80 17.09
N ILE A 240 -0.14 -12.79 16.57
CA ILE A 240 0.16 -13.37 15.26
C ILE A 240 0.04 -12.31 14.16
N VAL A 241 -1.04 -11.51 14.18
CA VAL A 241 -1.26 -10.41 13.24
C VAL A 241 -0.12 -9.39 13.33
N THR A 242 0.26 -8.97 14.55
CA THR A 242 1.37 -8.03 14.81
C THR A 242 2.67 -8.52 14.16
N ILE A 243 3.01 -9.80 14.35
CA ILE A 243 4.24 -10.39 13.78
C ILE A 243 4.20 -10.37 12.25
N PHE A 244 3.08 -10.73 11.62
CA PHE A 244 3.01 -10.76 10.15
C PHE A 244 2.93 -9.35 9.54
N MET A 245 2.27 -8.38 10.18
CA MET A 245 2.34 -6.96 9.78
C MET A 245 3.77 -6.43 9.84
N PHE A 246 4.49 -6.75 10.92
CA PHE A 246 5.89 -6.38 11.08
C PHE A 246 6.78 -7.02 10.01
N LEU A 247 6.61 -8.31 9.71
CA LEU A 247 7.36 -9.00 8.64
C LEU A 247 7.07 -8.42 7.25
N ALA A 248 5.81 -8.10 6.94
CA ALA A 248 5.40 -7.52 5.67
C ALA A 248 5.99 -6.11 5.45
N SER A 249 6.34 -5.40 6.53
CA SER A 249 6.96 -4.07 6.49
C SER A 249 8.47 -4.07 6.24
N ILE A 250 9.12 -5.23 6.31
CA ILE A 250 10.55 -5.37 6.01
C ILE A 250 10.75 -5.50 4.49
N ASN A 251 11.85 -4.95 3.99
CA ASN A 251 12.25 -5.08 2.60
C ASN A 251 12.30 -6.56 2.16
N CYS A 252 11.55 -6.91 1.11
CA CYS A 252 11.50 -8.29 0.59
C CYS A 252 12.89 -8.84 0.22
N THR A 253 13.82 -7.97 -0.22
CA THR A 253 15.20 -8.37 -0.50
C THR A 253 15.92 -8.80 0.75
N LEU A 254 15.75 -8.08 1.88
CA LEU A 254 16.34 -8.44 3.16
C LEU A 254 15.74 -9.74 3.72
N LEU A 255 14.43 -9.93 3.57
CA LEU A 255 13.78 -11.19 3.94
C LEU A 255 14.31 -12.37 3.12
N TYR A 256 14.53 -12.17 1.81
CA TYR A 256 15.15 -13.18 0.95
C TYR A 256 16.58 -13.54 1.42
N LEU A 257 17.39 -12.53 1.73
CA LEU A 257 18.76 -12.73 2.24
C LEU A 257 18.76 -13.45 3.60
N PHE A 258 17.78 -13.13 4.45
CA PHE A 258 17.66 -13.74 5.77
C PHE A 258 17.22 -15.21 5.71
N PHE A 259 16.04 -15.49 5.09
CA PHE A 259 15.44 -16.81 5.11
C PHE A 259 16.07 -17.79 4.11
N ILE A 260 16.41 -17.33 2.91
CA ILE A 260 16.86 -18.21 1.82
C ILE A 260 18.39 -18.27 1.73
N LYS A 261 19.04 -17.11 1.76
CA LYS A 261 20.51 -17.04 1.68
C LYS A 261 21.23 -17.18 3.02
N ARG A 262 20.49 -17.10 4.14
CA ARG A 262 20.99 -17.18 5.53
C ARG A 262 22.11 -16.16 5.83
N ARG A 263 22.10 -15.00 5.16
CA ARG A 263 23.11 -13.93 5.35
C ARG A 263 22.68 -12.98 6.46
N VAL A 264 22.48 -13.51 7.67
CA VAL A 264 21.95 -12.76 8.82
C VAL A 264 22.78 -11.53 9.14
N LYS A 265 24.12 -11.61 9.07
CA LYS A 265 25.02 -10.48 9.37
C LYS A 265 24.79 -9.29 8.42
N GLU A 266 24.60 -9.53 7.12
CA GLU A 266 24.36 -8.49 6.12
C GLU A 266 23.02 -7.80 6.40
N VAL A 267 21.98 -8.57 6.72
CA VAL A 267 20.65 -8.07 7.04
C VAL A 267 20.68 -7.17 8.29
N LEU A 268 21.31 -7.62 9.37
CA LEU A 268 21.42 -6.86 10.62
C LEU A 268 22.31 -5.62 10.51
N HIS A 269 23.15 -5.50 9.47
CA HIS A 269 23.98 -4.31 9.22
C HIS A 269 23.34 -3.32 8.24
N ASP A 270 22.15 -3.63 7.72
CA ASP A 270 21.41 -2.71 6.86
C ASP A 270 20.96 -1.47 7.63
N ASP A 271 21.33 -0.30 7.12
CA ASP A 271 21.07 0.99 7.76
C ASP A 271 19.58 1.31 7.84
N GLU A 272 18.79 0.94 6.80
CA GLU A 272 17.34 1.17 6.77
C GLU A 272 16.64 0.31 7.79
N LEU A 273 16.96 -1.00 7.82
CA LEU A 273 16.36 -1.93 8.78
C LEU A 273 16.64 -1.51 10.23
N ARG A 274 17.88 -1.07 10.53
CA ARG A 274 18.20 -0.55 11.86
C ARG A 274 17.39 0.68 12.22
N CYS A 275 17.23 1.61 11.27
CA CYS A 275 16.41 2.80 11.48
C CYS A 275 14.95 2.42 11.73
N PHE A 276 14.38 1.52 10.92
CA PHE A 276 13.03 1.01 11.07
C PHE A 276 12.80 0.35 12.42
N LEU A 277 13.70 -0.57 12.84
CA LEU A 277 13.63 -1.22 14.14
C LEU A 277 13.71 -0.22 15.31
N ALA A 278 14.63 0.73 15.21
CA ALA A 278 14.80 1.76 16.26
C ALA A 278 13.53 2.61 16.41
N ILE A 279 12.91 3.04 15.32
CA ILE A 279 11.66 3.79 15.34
C ILE A 279 10.52 2.91 15.90
N PHE A 280 10.38 1.68 15.41
CA PHE A 280 9.33 0.76 15.83
C PHE A 280 9.35 0.53 17.34
N PHE A 281 10.50 0.12 17.88
CA PHE A 281 10.59 -0.17 19.31
C PHE A 281 10.50 1.09 20.17
N ALA A 282 11.11 2.20 19.75
CA ALA A 282 11.00 3.46 20.47
C ALA A 282 9.55 3.93 20.59
N VAL A 283 8.80 3.87 19.50
CA VAL A 283 7.39 4.27 19.48
C VAL A 283 6.52 3.29 20.26
N ALA A 284 6.67 1.97 20.06
CA ALA A 284 5.90 0.97 20.78
C ALA A 284 6.08 1.09 22.30
N PHE A 285 7.32 1.27 22.78
CA PHE A 285 7.56 1.46 24.22
C PHE A 285 7.09 2.83 24.73
N ALA A 286 7.15 3.90 23.93
CA ALA A 286 6.61 5.19 24.31
C ALA A 286 5.08 5.14 24.46
N ILE A 287 4.37 4.51 23.51
CA ILE A 287 2.91 4.31 23.59
C ILE A 287 2.56 3.45 24.80
N MET A 288 3.27 2.31 24.99
CA MET A 288 3.06 1.45 26.15
C MET A 288 3.19 2.23 27.46
N GLY A 289 4.25 3.05 27.58
CA GLY A 289 4.47 3.89 28.79
C GLY A 289 3.32 4.89 29.03
N ILE A 290 2.78 5.51 27.96
CA ILE A 290 1.65 6.44 28.06
C ILE A 290 0.36 5.69 28.46
N LEU A 291 0.06 4.53 27.85
CA LEU A 291 -1.11 3.71 28.17
C LEU A 291 -1.09 3.26 29.64
N MET A 292 0.08 2.88 30.16
CA MET A 292 0.20 2.49 31.58
C MET A 292 0.07 3.67 32.53
N TYR A 293 0.63 4.83 32.18
CA TYR A 293 0.68 5.99 33.06
C TYR A 293 -0.61 6.83 32.98
N ALA A 294 -1.09 7.16 31.78
CA ALA A 294 -2.21 8.07 31.58
C ALA A 294 -3.56 7.34 31.53
N ASP A 295 -3.59 6.18 30.85
CA ASP A 295 -4.85 5.41 30.67
C ASP A 295 -4.98 4.25 31.66
N HIS A 296 -4.01 4.11 32.61
CA HIS A 296 -4.01 3.11 33.69
C HIS A 296 -4.21 1.65 33.23
N MET A 297 -3.76 1.32 32.00
CA MET A 297 -3.83 -0.05 31.49
C MET A 297 -2.83 -0.97 32.21
N ASP A 298 -3.18 -2.24 32.36
CA ASP A 298 -2.23 -3.23 32.86
C ASP A 298 -1.09 -3.48 31.85
N PHE A 299 0.04 -3.97 32.34
CA PHE A 299 1.27 -4.12 31.55
C PHE A 299 1.08 -4.97 30.28
N MET A 300 0.38 -6.11 30.39
CA MET A 300 0.22 -7.04 29.26
C MET A 300 -0.72 -6.48 28.18
N THR A 301 -1.79 -5.82 28.57
CA THR A 301 -2.71 -5.16 27.66
C THR A 301 -2.03 -3.96 26.98
N ALA A 302 -1.37 -3.09 27.74
CA ALA A 302 -0.63 -1.94 27.21
C ALA A 302 0.48 -2.38 26.23
N LEU A 303 1.23 -3.45 26.55
CA LEU A 303 2.25 -4.00 25.68
C LEU A 303 1.64 -4.48 24.35
N ARG A 304 0.57 -5.27 24.43
CA ARG A 304 -0.10 -5.84 23.25
C ARG A 304 -0.66 -4.74 22.35
N SER A 305 -1.48 -3.84 22.88
CA SER A 305 -2.10 -2.77 22.12
C SER A 305 -1.08 -1.79 21.54
N ALA A 306 -0.02 -1.44 22.28
CA ALA A 306 1.05 -0.57 21.78
C ALA A 306 1.80 -1.21 20.60
N PHE A 307 2.18 -2.48 20.71
CA PHE A 307 2.89 -3.19 19.63
C PHE A 307 2.00 -3.42 18.42
N PHE A 308 0.73 -3.78 18.63
CA PHE A 308 -0.23 -4.00 17.55
C PHE A 308 -0.45 -2.72 16.75
N ASN A 309 -0.81 -1.61 17.39
CA ASN A 309 -1.10 -0.36 16.70
C ASN A 309 0.15 0.28 16.09
N THR A 310 1.32 0.15 16.74
CA THR A 310 2.59 0.54 16.13
C THR A 310 2.88 -0.27 14.86
N ALA A 311 2.71 -1.60 14.90
CA ALA A 311 2.89 -2.45 13.73
C ALA A 311 1.89 -2.13 12.63
N SER A 312 0.61 -1.95 12.98
CA SER A 312 -0.47 -1.66 12.05
C SER A 312 -0.23 -0.36 11.28
N LEU A 313 0.06 0.73 11.97
CA LEU A 313 0.21 2.04 11.34
C LEU A 313 1.58 2.25 10.69
N GLN A 314 2.66 1.72 11.25
CA GLN A 314 3.99 1.83 10.64
C GLN A 314 4.16 0.91 9.43
N SER A 315 3.54 -0.28 9.43
CA SER A 315 3.48 -1.13 8.24
C SER A 315 2.54 -0.60 7.18
N THR A 316 1.71 0.39 7.52
CA THR A 316 0.60 0.88 6.71
C THR A 316 -0.44 -0.22 6.39
N THR A 317 -0.56 -1.24 7.24
CA THR A 317 -1.57 -2.30 7.08
C THR A 317 -2.95 -1.79 7.49
N GLY A 318 -3.05 -1.08 8.63
CA GLY A 318 -4.30 -0.45 9.04
C GLY A 318 -5.34 -1.37 9.70
N PHE A 319 -4.97 -2.56 10.18
CA PHE A 319 -5.87 -3.31 11.07
C PHE A 319 -6.01 -2.60 12.41
N SER A 320 -7.20 -2.73 13.01
CA SER A 320 -7.51 -2.16 14.32
C SER A 320 -7.92 -3.27 15.27
N ASP A 321 -7.43 -3.21 16.50
CA ASP A 321 -7.80 -4.10 17.61
C ASP A 321 -8.69 -3.41 18.63
N GLU A 322 -8.67 -2.09 18.66
CA GLU A 322 -9.51 -1.24 19.48
C GLU A 322 -9.58 0.19 18.93
N ASP A 323 -10.47 1.02 19.48
CA ASP A 323 -10.57 2.43 19.10
C ASP A 323 -9.54 3.27 19.87
N PHE A 324 -8.38 3.52 19.25
CA PHE A 324 -7.32 4.34 19.85
C PHE A 324 -7.69 5.83 20.00
N MET A 325 -8.85 6.27 19.47
CA MET A 325 -9.32 7.63 19.72
C MET A 325 -9.77 7.83 21.17
N ASN A 326 -10.01 6.72 21.91
CA ASN A 326 -10.28 6.75 23.34
C ASN A 326 -9.00 6.87 24.19
N TRP A 327 -7.80 6.77 23.59
CA TRP A 327 -6.53 6.88 24.29
C TRP A 327 -6.09 8.33 24.48
N HIS A 328 -5.06 8.53 25.30
CA HIS A 328 -4.51 9.86 25.54
C HIS A 328 -4.09 10.56 24.23
N PRO A 329 -4.45 11.85 23.98
CA PRO A 329 -4.23 12.54 22.70
C PRO A 329 -2.76 12.58 22.22
N THR A 330 -1.79 12.49 23.13
CA THR A 330 -0.36 12.39 22.73
C THR A 330 -0.11 11.16 21.87
N ILE A 331 -0.85 10.07 22.09
CA ILE A 331 -0.72 8.84 21.29
C ILE A 331 -1.18 9.10 19.85
N TRP A 332 -2.26 9.85 19.63
CA TRP A 332 -2.75 10.20 18.29
C TRP A 332 -1.66 10.94 17.48
N LEU A 333 -0.95 11.87 18.15
CA LEU A 333 0.14 12.60 17.52
C LEU A 333 1.31 11.67 17.14
N ILE A 334 1.71 10.77 18.04
CA ILE A 334 2.76 9.78 17.78
C ILE A 334 2.35 8.85 16.63
N LEU A 335 1.10 8.34 16.63
CA LEU A 335 0.56 7.49 15.60
C LEU A 335 0.49 8.22 14.25
N SER A 336 0.14 9.53 14.22
CA SER A 336 0.18 10.34 13.01
C SER A 336 1.58 10.43 12.42
N PHE A 337 2.60 10.65 13.23
CA PHE A 337 3.98 10.74 12.77
C PHE A 337 4.51 9.44 12.20
N ILE A 338 4.25 8.31 12.87
CA ILE A 338 4.73 7.02 12.35
C ILE A 338 3.96 6.59 11.08
N SER A 339 2.69 6.98 10.95
CA SER A 339 1.88 6.80 9.75
C SER A 339 2.48 7.50 8.53
N ILE A 340 3.03 8.70 8.71
CA ILE A 340 3.73 9.44 7.66
C ILE A 340 5.06 8.75 7.30
N ILE A 341 5.83 8.29 8.28
CA ILE A 341 7.14 7.66 8.06
C ILE A 341 7.01 6.38 7.25
N GLY A 342 6.06 5.53 7.61
CA GLY A 342 5.85 4.22 6.97
C GLY A 342 6.99 3.23 7.27
N ALA A 343 7.12 2.20 6.43
CA ALA A 343 8.07 1.10 6.62
C ALA A 343 9.28 1.14 5.66
N CYS A 344 9.96 0.00 5.47
CA CYS A 344 11.13 -0.12 4.61
C CYS A 344 10.79 0.03 3.12
N ALA A 345 11.69 0.62 2.35
CA ALA A 345 11.60 0.62 0.89
C ALA A 345 11.72 -0.83 0.36
N GLY A 346 10.94 -1.16 -0.68
CA GLY A 346 10.90 -2.54 -1.19
C GLY A 346 10.11 -3.52 -0.31
N SER A 347 9.31 -3.01 0.64
CA SER A 347 8.20 -3.71 1.29
C SER A 347 6.89 -3.39 0.56
N THR A 348 5.80 -4.04 0.96
CA THR A 348 4.45 -3.80 0.42
C THR A 348 3.80 -2.52 0.92
N SER A 349 4.35 -1.91 1.97
CA SER A 349 3.81 -0.74 2.67
C SER A 349 3.76 0.55 1.84
N GLY A 350 2.92 1.50 2.25
CA GLY A 350 2.86 2.89 1.77
C GLY A 350 3.79 3.87 2.51
N GLY A 351 3.40 5.15 2.59
CA GLY A 351 4.11 6.21 3.31
C GLY A 351 5.40 6.71 2.66
N LEU A 352 6.13 7.59 3.37
CA LEU A 352 7.37 8.20 2.90
C LEU A 352 8.53 7.22 2.71
N LYS A 353 8.52 6.09 3.39
CA LYS A 353 9.57 5.08 3.55
C LYS A 353 10.73 5.52 4.47
N CYS A 354 11.10 4.61 5.39
CA CYS A 354 12.16 4.82 6.37
C CYS A 354 13.49 5.28 5.76
N ILE A 355 13.84 4.77 4.58
CA ILE A 355 15.11 5.14 3.94
C ILE A 355 15.19 6.62 3.58
N ARG A 356 14.07 7.23 3.15
CA ARG A 356 14.05 8.67 2.84
C ARG A 356 14.19 9.51 4.10
N VAL A 357 13.53 9.11 5.19
CA VAL A 357 13.67 9.76 6.50
C VAL A 357 15.12 9.68 6.99
N LEU A 358 15.75 8.51 6.89
CA LEU A 358 17.15 8.30 7.21
C LEU A 358 18.09 9.17 6.35
N MET A 359 17.78 9.29 5.04
CA MET A 359 18.55 10.18 4.15
C MET A 359 18.48 11.63 4.59
N VAL A 360 17.28 12.15 4.80
CA VAL A 360 17.07 13.55 5.22
C VAL A 360 17.80 13.79 6.53
N TRP A 361 17.70 12.87 7.48
CA TRP A 361 18.42 12.97 8.75
C TRP A 361 19.95 13.05 8.59
N ARG A 362 20.54 12.15 7.75
CA ARG A 362 21.98 12.15 7.48
C ARG A 362 22.44 13.40 6.72
N LEU A 363 21.63 13.87 5.74
CA LEU A 363 21.89 15.11 5.00
C LEU A 363 21.86 16.32 5.94
N THR A 364 20.85 16.42 6.79
CA THR A 364 20.74 17.51 7.77
C THR A 364 21.95 17.53 8.70
N LYS A 365 22.37 16.36 9.24
CA LYS A 365 23.59 16.27 10.05
C LYS A 365 24.87 16.71 9.29
N ALA A 366 24.93 16.34 8.00
CA ALA A 366 26.09 16.76 7.17
C ALA A 366 26.09 18.25 6.93
N GLU A 367 24.95 18.90 6.69
CA GLU A 367 24.84 20.34 6.51
C GLU A 367 25.21 21.10 7.80
N PHE A 368 24.75 20.68 8.99
CA PHE A 368 25.19 21.28 10.25
C PHE A 368 26.72 21.21 10.45
N LYS A 369 27.33 20.05 10.11
CA LYS A 369 28.78 19.92 10.17
C LYS A 369 29.49 20.82 9.17
N LYS A 370 28.95 21.00 7.98
CA LYS A 370 29.47 21.84 6.92
C LYS A 370 29.39 23.32 7.29
N MET A 371 28.32 23.75 7.98
CA MET A 371 28.22 25.11 8.51
C MET A 371 29.36 25.42 9.52
N LEU A 372 29.77 24.44 10.33
CA LEU A 372 30.87 24.57 11.27
C LEU A 372 32.27 24.47 10.60
N HIS A 373 32.34 23.65 9.52
CA HIS A 373 33.56 23.36 8.77
C HIS A 373 33.34 23.52 7.28
N PRO A 374 33.30 24.76 6.72
CA PRO A 374 32.87 25.02 5.34
C PRO A 374 33.66 24.30 4.24
N HIS A 375 34.95 24.03 4.52
CA HIS A 375 35.85 23.33 3.56
C HIS A 375 35.87 21.81 3.72
N ALA A 376 35.10 21.25 4.66
CA ALA A 376 35.07 19.80 4.85
C ALA A 376 34.28 19.09 3.73
N VAL A 377 34.88 18.09 3.12
CA VAL A 377 34.20 17.19 2.19
C VAL A 377 33.51 16.07 3.01
N LEU A 378 32.21 16.15 3.17
CA LEU A 378 31.42 15.25 4.01
C LEU A 378 30.50 14.35 3.12
N PRO A 379 30.98 13.20 2.63
CA PRO A 379 30.15 12.30 1.85
C PRO A 379 29.09 11.66 2.74
N VAL A 380 27.81 11.83 2.39
CA VAL A 380 26.70 11.13 3.03
C VAL A 380 26.57 9.75 2.42
N ARG A 381 26.56 8.70 3.25
CA ARG A 381 26.50 7.30 2.80
C ARG A 381 25.33 6.58 3.45
N ILE A 382 24.72 5.62 2.71
CA ILE A 382 23.76 4.62 3.20
C ILE A 382 24.21 3.25 2.70
N ASN A 383 24.31 2.28 3.56
CA ASN A 383 24.82 0.94 3.25
C ASN A 383 26.16 1.00 2.47
N ASN A 384 27.09 1.85 2.92
CA ASN A 384 28.38 2.14 2.26
C ASN A 384 28.32 2.82 0.88
N ASN A 385 27.13 3.07 0.33
CA ASN A 385 26.94 3.78 -0.95
C ASN A 385 26.82 5.28 -0.72
N THR A 386 27.60 6.08 -1.42
CA THR A 386 27.54 7.54 -1.36
C THR A 386 26.27 8.05 -2.05
N ILE A 387 25.52 8.91 -1.37
CA ILE A 387 24.33 9.57 -1.93
C ILE A 387 24.78 10.67 -2.88
N THR A 388 24.33 10.61 -4.14
CA THR A 388 24.60 11.67 -5.11
C THR A 388 23.76 12.92 -4.82
N SER A 389 24.24 14.10 -5.21
CA SER A 389 23.51 15.36 -5.07
C SER A 389 22.15 15.32 -5.81
N GLN A 390 22.09 14.58 -6.94
CA GLN A 390 20.84 14.38 -7.67
C GLN A 390 19.82 13.59 -6.84
N THR A 391 20.22 12.49 -6.22
CA THR A 391 19.36 11.67 -5.35
C THR A 391 18.88 12.47 -4.15
N ALA A 392 19.77 13.23 -3.50
CA ALA A 392 19.42 14.10 -2.38
C ALA A 392 18.34 15.13 -2.77
N ARG A 393 18.50 15.78 -3.93
CA ARG A 393 17.53 16.74 -4.46
C ARG A 393 16.19 16.11 -4.74
N THR A 394 16.15 14.91 -5.38
CA THR A 394 14.90 14.18 -5.66
C THR A 394 14.16 13.83 -4.38
N VAL A 395 14.86 13.36 -3.34
CA VAL A 395 14.26 13.05 -2.04
C VAL A 395 13.71 14.31 -1.38
N PHE A 396 14.44 15.41 -1.42
CA PHE A 396 13.97 16.69 -0.86
C PHE A 396 12.70 17.18 -1.57
N VAL A 397 12.68 17.18 -2.92
CA VAL A 397 11.50 17.58 -3.70
C VAL A 397 10.32 16.67 -3.37
N PHE A 398 10.55 15.36 -3.22
CA PHE A 398 9.50 14.42 -2.81
C PHE A 398 8.87 14.81 -1.46
N PHE A 399 9.68 15.12 -0.44
CA PHE A 399 9.19 15.58 0.86
C PHE A 399 8.34 16.85 0.73
N VAL A 400 8.84 17.84 -0.02
CA VAL A 400 8.13 19.12 -0.20
C VAL A 400 6.76 18.87 -0.86
N VAL A 401 6.71 18.11 -1.95
CA VAL A 401 5.45 17.83 -2.65
C VAL A 401 4.51 16.99 -1.78
N TYR A 402 5.05 16.03 -1.02
CA TYR A 402 4.28 15.20 -0.08
C TYR A 402 3.54 16.08 0.94
N PHE A 403 4.25 16.97 1.62
CA PHE A 403 3.62 17.84 2.61
C PHE A 403 2.69 18.89 1.99
N ILE A 404 3.01 19.44 0.81
CA ILE A 404 2.12 20.36 0.09
C ILE A 404 0.79 19.66 -0.23
N LEU A 405 0.80 18.43 -0.73
CA LEU A 405 -0.43 17.70 -1.07
C LEU A 405 -1.28 17.40 0.17
N ILE A 406 -0.67 16.99 1.30
CA ILE A 406 -1.40 16.81 2.56
C ILE A 406 -2.02 18.13 3.02
N MET A 407 -1.27 19.24 3.04
CA MET A 407 -1.79 20.52 3.50
C MET A 407 -2.88 21.06 2.57
N LEU A 408 -2.70 20.95 1.26
CA LEU A 408 -3.68 21.40 0.29
C LEU A 408 -4.99 20.61 0.40
N SER A 409 -4.91 19.27 0.48
CA SER A 409 -6.10 18.44 0.64
C SER A 409 -6.80 18.65 1.97
N THR A 410 -6.04 18.81 3.06
CA THR A 410 -6.59 19.20 4.36
C THR A 410 -7.34 20.52 4.27
N PHE A 411 -6.73 21.55 3.66
CA PHE A 411 -7.35 22.85 3.47
C PHE A 411 -8.67 22.76 2.69
N VAL A 412 -8.69 22.00 1.58
CA VAL A 412 -9.89 21.81 0.77
C VAL A 412 -11.00 21.13 1.58
N MET A 413 -10.67 20.06 2.32
CA MET A 413 -11.66 19.34 3.14
C MET A 413 -12.20 20.18 4.30
N VAL A 414 -11.36 21.02 4.92
CA VAL A 414 -11.82 22.00 5.94
C VAL A 414 -12.73 23.04 5.30
N ALA A 415 -12.43 23.55 4.11
CA ALA A 415 -13.28 24.47 3.37
C ALA A 415 -14.64 23.86 2.99
N MET A 416 -14.72 22.51 2.90
CA MET A 416 -15.95 21.75 2.70
C MET A 416 -16.74 21.50 4.00
N GLY A 417 -16.25 21.97 5.16
CA GLY A 417 -16.94 21.92 6.44
C GLY A 417 -16.52 20.79 7.38
N LEU A 418 -15.48 20.02 7.04
CA LEU A 418 -14.93 19.01 7.95
C LEU A 418 -14.04 19.67 9.03
N SER A 419 -13.92 19.02 10.20
CA SER A 419 -13.02 19.51 11.24
C SER A 419 -11.55 19.43 10.80
N LEU A 420 -10.69 20.26 11.37
CA LEU A 420 -9.26 20.24 11.04
C LEU A 420 -8.62 18.89 11.36
N LEU A 421 -8.97 18.29 12.50
CA LEU A 421 -8.42 16.99 12.92
C LEU A 421 -8.85 15.88 11.97
N ASP A 422 -10.15 15.81 11.64
CA ASP A 422 -10.67 14.83 10.69
C ASP A 422 -10.04 15.01 9.30
N SER A 423 -10.00 16.24 8.78
CA SER A 423 -9.41 16.53 7.45
C SER A 423 -7.94 16.14 7.36
N PHE A 424 -7.16 16.43 8.40
CA PHE A 424 -5.75 16.10 8.46
C PHE A 424 -5.53 14.59 8.59
N GLY A 425 -6.32 13.92 9.45
CA GLY A 425 -6.29 12.46 9.60
C GLY A 425 -6.65 11.72 8.31
N LEU A 426 -7.72 12.17 7.62
CA LEU A 426 -8.12 11.62 6.31
C LEU A 426 -7.04 11.80 5.25
N ALA A 427 -6.43 12.98 5.18
CA ALA A 427 -5.35 13.27 4.23
C ALA A 427 -4.11 12.40 4.48
N ILE A 428 -3.68 12.24 5.74
CA ILE A 428 -2.54 11.36 6.09
C ILE A 428 -2.88 9.91 5.77
N SER A 429 -4.03 9.42 6.22
CA SER A 429 -4.44 8.03 6.04
C SER A 429 -4.50 7.67 4.55
N SER A 430 -5.13 8.51 3.73
CA SER A 430 -5.23 8.29 2.28
C SER A 430 -3.87 8.36 1.59
N PHE A 431 -3.08 9.38 1.88
CA PHE A 431 -1.82 9.60 1.17
C PHE A 431 -0.70 8.64 1.60
N SER A 432 -0.72 8.18 2.86
CA SER A 432 0.20 7.15 3.34
C SER A 432 -0.30 5.72 3.07
N ASN A 433 -1.51 5.55 2.53
CA ASN A 433 -2.17 4.27 2.25
C ASN A 433 -2.29 3.38 3.51
N ILE A 434 -3.02 3.84 4.54
CA ILE A 434 -3.10 3.18 5.85
C ILE A 434 -4.51 2.67 6.17
N GLY A 435 -5.56 3.45 5.84
CA GLY A 435 -6.96 3.13 6.10
C GLY A 435 -7.55 3.77 7.36
N PRO A 436 -7.16 3.39 8.56
CA PRO A 436 -7.59 4.05 9.78
C PRO A 436 -7.29 5.55 9.76
N SER A 437 -8.25 6.36 10.18
CA SER A 437 -8.10 7.80 10.29
C SER A 437 -7.96 8.23 11.74
N ILE A 438 -7.22 9.31 11.97
CA ILE A 438 -7.15 9.99 13.24
C ILE A 438 -8.14 11.14 13.19
N GLY A 439 -9.28 10.96 13.87
CA GLY A 439 -10.37 11.93 13.86
C GLY A 439 -11.61 11.36 14.54
N HIS A 440 -12.54 12.23 14.91
CA HIS A 440 -13.76 11.82 15.60
C HIS A 440 -14.88 11.38 14.65
N LEU A 441 -14.82 11.79 13.37
CA LEU A 441 -15.86 11.48 12.39
C LEU A 441 -15.79 10.01 11.94
N ILE A 442 -14.57 9.50 11.68
CA ILE A 442 -14.36 8.15 11.16
C ILE A 442 -13.57 7.29 12.16
N GLY A 443 -12.48 7.82 12.72
CA GLY A 443 -11.63 7.06 13.64
C GLY A 443 -10.97 5.82 12.99
N PRO A 444 -10.48 4.87 13.81
CA PRO A 444 -9.83 3.65 13.34
C PRO A 444 -10.78 2.55 12.86
N LEU A 445 -12.01 2.52 13.34
CA LEU A 445 -13.02 1.48 13.05
C LEU A 445 -14.19 2.00 12.20
N GLY A 446 -14.24 3.29 11.91
CA GLY A 446 -15.36 3.91 11.23
C GLY A 446 -15.37 3.74 9.73
N SER A 447 -16.57 3.80 9.15
CA SER A 447 -16.74 3.75 7.68
C SER A 447 -16.60 5.14 7.06
N TRP A 448 -15.93 5.20 5.91
CA TRP A 448 -15.80 6.41 5.09
C TRP A 448 -17.06 6.73 4.29
N ASP A 449 -18.08 5.89 4.30
CA ASP A 449 -19.38 6.12 3.63
C ASP A 449 -20.14 7.35 4.14
N VAL A 450 -19.80 7.83 5.34
CA VAL A 450 -20.36 9.07 5.90
C VAL A 450 -19.89 10.33 5.16
N LEU A 451 -18.83 10.23 4.35
CA LEU A 451 -18.28 11.34 3.59
C LEU A 451 -19.09 11.60 2.31
N ASN A 452 -19.07 12.87 1.89
CA ASN A 452 -19.64 13.24 0.60
C ASN A 452 -18.78 12.75 -0.58
N ASP A 453 -19.36 12.67 -1.77
CA ASP A 453 -18.70 12.13 -2.96
C ASP A 453 -17.44 12.90 -3.34
N THR A 454 -17.43 14.24 -3.19
CA THR A 454 -16.25 15.05 -3.50
C THR A 454 -15.07 14.71 -2.60
N THR A 455 -15.32 14.52 -1.30
CA THR A 455 -14.27 14.10 -0.35
C THR A 455 -13.76 12.70 -0.66
N LEU A 456 -14.63 11.77 -1.06
CA LEU A 456 -14.22 10.42 -1.49
C LEU A 456 -13.32 10.46 -2.74
N TRP A 457 -13.64 11.31 -3.72
CA TRP A 457 -12.79 11.50 -4.92
C TRP A 457 -11.43 12.10 -4.58
N ILE A 458 -11.38 13.12 -3.71
CA ILE A 458 -10.11 13.72 -3.25
C ILE A 458 -9.25 12.66 -2.58
N ASN A 459 -9.82 11.87 -1.65
CA ASN A 459 -9.07 10.84 -0.95
C ASN A 459 -8.65 9.69 -1.88
N SER A 460 -9.47 9.30 -2.86
CA SER A 460 -9.09 8.33 -3.90
C SER A 460 -7.89 8.81 -4.73
N PHE A 461 -7.85 10.09 -5.07
CA PHE A 461 -6.69 10.69 -5.73
C PHE A 461 -5.44 10.67 -4.84
N LEU A 462 -5.57 10.99 -3.55
CA LEU A 462 -4.47 10.93 -2.58
C LEU A 462 -3.93 9.50 -2.42
N MET A 463 -4.81 8.50 -2.33
CA MET A 463 -4.40 7.08 -2.27
C MET A 463 -3.57 6.68 -3.49
N LEU A 464 -4.00 7.07 -4.68
CA LEU A 464 -3.28 6.81 -5.92
C LEU A 464 -1.94 7.56 -5.95
N ALA A 465 -1.91 8.84 -5.54
CA ALA A 465 -0.70 9.65 -5.50
C ALA A 465 0.33 9.10 -4.49
N GLY A 466 -0.12 8.63 -3.35
CA GLY A 466 0.70 7.96 -2.34
C GLY A 466 1.32 6.67 -2.88
N ARG A 467 0.50 5.81 -3.46
CA ARG A 467 0.94 4.50 -3.99
C ARG A 467 1.93 4.62 -5.14
N LEU A 468 1.73 5.58 -6.05
CA LEU A 468 2.61 5.85 -7.19
C LEU A 468 3.80 6.76 -6.86
N GLU A 469 4.04 7.00 -5.56
CA GLU A 469 5.12 7.83 -5.07
C GLU A 469 5.16 9.21 -5.76
N VAL A 470 3.98 9.80 -5.95
CA VAL A 470 3.73 11.16 -6.44
C VAL A 470 4.21 11.41 -7.88
N PHE A 471 5.50 11.19 -8.18
CA PHE A 471 6.08 11.55 -9.48
C PHE A 471 5.47 10.78 -10.65
N SER A 472 5.19 9.50 -10.48
CA SER A 472 4.62 8.66 -11.55
C SER A 472 3.21 9.14 -11.94
N LEU A 473 2.46 9.72 -11.01
CA LEU A 473 1.13 10.27 -11.26
C LEU A 473 1.19 11.73 -11.76
N LEU A 474 2.03 12.58 -11.15
CA LEU A 474 2.03 14.01 -11.47
C LEU A 474 2.76 14.32 -12.80
N LEU A 475 3.78 13.54 -13.19
CA LEU A 475 4.49 13.78 -14.44
C LEU A 475 3.59 13.78 -15.68
N PRO A 476 2.67 12.80 -15.88
CA PRO A 476 1.73 12.82 -17.00
C PRO A 476 0.76 14.01 -17.00
N LEU A 477 0.55 14.67 -15.86
CA LEU A 477 -0.30 15.86 -15.76
C LEU A 477 0.42 17.16 -16.16
N THR A 478 1.75 17.11 -16.35
CA THR A 478 2.52 18.31 -16.74
C THR A 478 2.52 18.50 -18.25
N PRO A 479 2.41 19.76 -18.77
CA PRO A 479 2.51 20.03 -20.20
C PRO A 479 3.84 19.58 -20.83
N ALA A 480 4.94 19.62 -20.06
CA ALA A 480 6.27 19.19 -20.51
C ALA A 480 6.32 17.68 -20.85
N PHE A 481 5.47 16.86 -20.24
CA PHE A 481 5.39 15.42 -20.52
C PHE A 481 4.94 15.14 -21.96
N TRP A 482 4.08 15.99 -22.54
CA TRP A 482 3.46 15.81 -23.85
C TRP A 482 4.23 16.48 -24.98
N ARG A 483 5.18 17.38 -24.66
CA ARG A 483 6.01 18.04 -25.65
C ARG A 483 7.17 17.12 -26.03
N ASP A 484 7.35 16.88 -27.33
CA ASP A 484 8.57 16.25 -27.86
C ASP A 484 9.68 17.31 -27.90
N GLU A 485 10.71 17.16 -27.05
CA GLU A 485 11.99 17.86 -27.17
C GLU A 485 12.90 17.13 -28.13
#